data_0392b5824f3542a8390c3e02cbf4d97b
#
_entry.id   0392b5824f3542a8390c3e02cbf4d97b
#
_cell.length_a   1.000
_cell.length_b   1.000
_cell.length_c   1.000
_cell.angle_alpha   90.00
_cell.angle_beta   90.00
_cell.angle_gamma   90.00
#
_symmetry.space_group_name_H-M   'P 1'
#
loop_
_entity.id
_entity.type
_entity.pdbx_description
1 polymer ?
#
loop_
_entity_poly.entity_id
_entity_poly.type
_entity_poly.pdbx_seq_one_letter_code
_entity_poly.pdbx_strand_id
1 'polypeptide(L)'
;RVKTVDEETIKTWRDAGCVHINFGIESFSQKILDIMEKNSTVEENLNAVRMCYKYKIFTVPGVVLGMPGETEETLEETIKNFSTLIPDDMDFPFENYINFVQAIPGMPLYGYAKRLGLIGQSIEEEEKYIEGLYDVNANEIKPYLNFTDYEKEDIAYWWFCIYLELIAAYI
;
A
#
# COMPACT_ATOMS: atom_id res chain seq x y z
N ARG A 1 -10.42 -6.86 5.56
CA ARG A 1 -10.16 -7.05 4.12
C ARG A 1 -11.29 -6.45 3.31
N VAL A 2 -11.03 -5.88 2.15
CA VAL A 2 -12.05 -5.24 1.30
C VAL A 2 -13.21 -6.17 0.91
N LYS A 3 -12.93 -7.44 0.66
CA LYS A 3 -13.95 -8.47 0.34
C LYS A 3 -14.90 -8.84 1.47
N THR A 4 -14.62 -8.46 2.69
CA THR A 4 -15.43 -8.83 3.85
C THR A 4 -16.44 -7.76 4.23
N VAL A 5 -16.49 -6.66 3.47
CA VAL A 5 -17.40 -5.56 3.72
C VAL A 5 -18.28 -5.28 2.52
N ASP A 6 -19.54 -5.09 2.76
CA ASP A 6 -20.54 -4.60 1.85
C ASP A 6 -21.17 -3.31 2.39
N GLU A 7 -22.04 -2.72 1.63
CA GLU A 7 -22.67 -1.46 1.97
C GLU A 7 -23.49 -1.52 3.28
N GLU A 8 -24.16 -2.63 3.53
CA GLU A 8 -24.95 -2.84 4.74
C GLU A 8 -24.04 -2.89 5.98
N THR A 9 -22.91 -3.58 5.86
CA THR A 9 -21.88 -3.65 6.90
C THR A 9 -21.32 -2.27 7.23
N ILE A 10 -20.92 -1.49 6.22
CA ILE A 10 -20.38 -0.13 6.40
C ILE A 10 -21.42 0.77 7.07
N LYS A 11 -22.67 0.71 6.63
CA LYS A 11 -23.77 1.47 7.23
C LYS A 11 -23.98 1.08 8.69
N THR A 12 -24.01 -0.20 8.99
CA THR A 12 -24.17 -0.72 10.36
C THR A 12 -23.05 -0.21 11.27
N TRP A 13 -21.82 -0.23 10.80
CA TRP A 13 -20.69 0.30 11.57
C TRP A 13 -20.81 1.81 11.79
N ARG A 14 -21.21 2.55 10.77
CA ARG A 14 -21.44 3.99 10.90
C ARG A 14 -22.52 4.31 11.93
N ASP A 15 -23.65 3.61 11.88
CA ASP A 15 -24.78 3.77 12.81
C ASP A 15 -24.37 3.42 14.25
N ALA A 16 -23.43 2.47 14.41
CA ALA A 16 -22.82 2.13 15.71
C ALA A 16 -21.75 3.12 16.19
N GLY A 17 -21.46 4.20 15.42
CA GLY A 17 -20.51 5.24 15.81
C GLY A 17 -19.09 5.05 15.26
N CYS A 18 -18.87 4.14 14.32
CA CYS A 18 -17.58 4.00 13.66
C CYS A 18 -17.26 5.24 12.83
N VAL A 19 -16.08 5.81 13.04
CA VAL A 19 -15.61 7.02 12.35
C VAL A 19 -14.37 6.79 11.48
N HIS A 20 -13.69 5.66 11.65
CA HIS A 20 -12.46 5.34 10.94
C HIS A 20 -12.34 3.83 10.68
N ILE A 21 -11.96 3.49 9.44
CA ILE A 21 -11.68 2.11 9.02
C ILE A 21 -10.46 2.15 8.09
N ASN A 22 -9.46 1.30 8.35
CA ASN A 22 -8.35 1.10 7.45
C ASN A 22 -8.44 -0.23 6.71
N PHE A 23 -8.10 -0.19 5.43
CA PHE A 23 -7.94 -1.37 4.59
C PHE A 23 -6.49 -1.49 4.14
N GLY A 24 -5.97 -2.71 4.19
CA GLY A 24 -4.74 -3.04 3.49
C GLY A 24 -5.04 -3.15 1.99
N ILE A 25 -4.96 -2.06 1.28
CA ILE A 25 -5.17 -1.96 -0.18
C ILE A 25 -3.95 -2.53 -0.91
N GLU A 26 -2.77 -2.11 -0.50
CA GLU A 26 -1.41 -2.44 -0.95
C GLU A 26 -1.07 -1.92 -2.35
N SER A 27 -1.98 -2.01 -3.33
CA SER A 27 -1.78 -1.50 -4.69
C SER A 27 -3.11 -1.22 -5.38
N PHE A 28 -3.08 -0.31 -6.36
CA PHE A 28 -4.15 -0.09 -7.32
C PHE A 28 -3.76 -0.55 -8.73
N SER A 29 -2.73 -1.39 -8.87
CA SER A 29 -2.45 -2.18 -10.07
C SER A 29 -2.85 -3.63 -9.85
N GLN A 30 -3.66 -4.19 -10.77
CA GLN A 30 -4.11 -5.58 -10.66
C GLN A 30 -2.94 -6.57 -10.74
N LYS A 31 -1.96 -6.29 -11.59
CA LYS A 31 -0.74 -7.10 -11.69
C LYS A 31 -0.03 -7.24 -10.35
N ILE A 32 0.10 -6.15 -9.61
CA ILE A 32 0.78 -6.17 -8.30
C ILE A 32 -0.07 -6.89 -7.25
N LEU A 33 -1.40 -6.68 -7.24
CA LEU A 33 -2.31 -7.41 -6.35
C LEU A 33 -2.24 -8.93 -6.58
N ASP A 34 -2.12 -9.35 -7.84
CA ASP A 34 -2.00 -10.76 -8.20
C ASP A 34 -0.66 -11.36 -7.74
N ILE A 35 0.44 -10.63 -7.92
CA ILE A 35 1.77 -11.03 -7.43
C ILE A 35 1.79 -11.16 -5.90
N MET A 36 1.11 -10.25 -5.20
CA MET A 36 0.96 -10.30 -3.74
C MET A 36 0.00 -11.40 -3.26
N GLU A 37 -0.66 -12.13 -4.16
CA GLU A 37 -1.73 -13.08 -3.82
C GLU A 37 -2.80 -12.46 -2.90
N LYS A 38 -3.10 -11.18 -3.14
CA LYS A 38 -4.01 -10.41 -2.27
C LYS A 38 -5.45 -10.91 -2.37
N ASN A 39 -5.77 -11.61 -3.47
CA ASN A 39 -7.12 -12.11 -3.77
C ASN A 39 -8.21 -11.03 -3.77
N SER A 40 -7.85 -9.79 -4.10
CA SER A 40 -8.77 -8.69 -4.33
C SER A 40 -8.53 -8.09 -5.72
N THR A 41 -9.55 -7.43 -6.25
CA THR A 41 -9.42 -6.65 -7.48
C THR A 41 -9.25 -5.18 -7.16
N VAL A 42 -8.71 -4.43 -8.11
CA VAL A 42 -8.61 -2.97 -8.03
C VAL A 42 -10.00 -2.37 -7.79
N GLU A 43 -11.02 -2.85 -8.49
CA GLU A 43 -12.38 -2.34 -8.34
C GLU A 43 -12.97 -2.62 -6.94
N GLU A 44 -12.71 -3.79 -6.35
CA GLU A 44 -13.10 -4.09 -4.97
C GLU A 44 -12.42 -3.15 -3.97
N ASN A 45 -11.13 -2.84 -4.19
CA ASN A 45 -10.39 -1.89 -3.39
C ASN A 45 -10.98 -0.47 -3.49
N LEU A 46 -11.24 0.01 -4.71
CA LEU A 46 -11.86 1.31 -4.97
C LEU A 46 -13.25 1.40 -4.33
N ASN A 47 -14.08 0.38 -4.52
CA ASN A 47 -15.43 0.35 -3.98
C ASN A 47 -15.47 0.36 -2.45
N ALA A 48 -14.56 -0.35 -1.78
CA ALA A 48 -14.49 -0.33 -0.32
C ALA A 48 -14.18 1.08 0.22
N VAL A 49 -13.24 1.80 -0.42
CA VAL A 49 -12.90 3.18 -0.04
C VAL A 49 -14.07 4.13 -0.34
N ARG A 50 -14.66 4.06 -1.55
CA ARG A 50 -15.81 4.88 -1.94
C ARG A 50 -17.01 4.69 -0.99
N MET A 51 -17.27 3.46 -0.55
CA MET A 51 -18.31 3.19 0.45
C MET A 51 -18.01 3.88 1.78
N CYS A 52 -16.77 3.87 2.26
CA CYS A 52 -16.40 4.60 3.47
C CYS A 52 -16.68 6.10 3.31
N TYR A 53 -16.26 6.71 2.22
CA TYR A 53 -16.52 8.13 1.96
C TYR A 53 -18.01 8.45 1.87
N LYS A 54 -18.79 7.62 1.16
CA LYS A 54 -20.25 7.74 1.07
C LYS A 54 -20.94 7.80 2.43
N TYR A 55 -20.45 7.01 3.39
CA TYR A 55 -20.98 6.97 4.76
C TYR A 55 -20.23 7.86 5.75
N LYS A 56 -19.37 8.75 5.25
CA LYS A 56 -18.56 9.67 6.07
C LYS A 56 -17.77 8.94 7.15
N ILE A 57 -17.16 7.83 6.77
CA ILE A 57 -16.17 7.10 7.54
C ILE A 57 -14.80 7.40 6.95
N PHE A 58 -13.92 7.97 7.77
CA PHE A 58 -12.55 8.24 7.36
C PHE A 58 -11.81 6.93 7.07
N THR A 59 -11.05 6.89 5.97
CA THR A 59 -10.20 5.75 5.62
C THR A 59 -8.94 6.24 4.92
N VAL A 60 -7.83 5.58 5.22
CA VAL A 60 -6.53 5.89 4.62
C VAL A 60 -6.10 4.71 3.73
N PRO A 61 -6.19 4.84 2.40
CA PRO A 61 -5.70 3.82 1.50
C PRO A 61 -4.18 3.69 1.57
N GLY A 62 -3.68 2.53 2.00
CA GLY A 62 -2.26 2.24 2.07
C GLY A 62 -1.75 1.58 0.79
N VAL A 63 -0.64 2.07 0.24
CA VAL A 63 0.07 1.53 -0.92
C VAL A 63 1.46 1.07 -0.49
N VAL A 64 1.96 -0.01 -1.09
CA VAL A 64 3.30 -0.55 -0.84
C VAL A 64 4.08 -0.53 -2.14
N LEU A 65 5.28 0.03 -2.12
CA LEU A 65 6.21 0.14 -3.25
C LEU A 65 7.43 -0.77 -3.06
N GLY A 66 8.04 -1.17 -4.17
CA GLY A 66 9.23 -2.02 -4.18
C GLY A 66 8.92 -3.51 -4.33
N MET A 67 7.68 -3.88 -4.68
CA MET A 67 7.27 -5.26 -4.88
C MET A 67 7.88 -5.86 -6.16
N PRO A 68 8.09 -7.20 -6.19
CA PRO A 68 8.47 -7.87 -7.43
C PRO A 68 7.49 -7.54 -8.56
N GLY A 69 8.03 -7.24 -9.74
CA GLY A 69 7.24 -6.98 -10.94
C GLY A 69 6.61 -5.60 -11.05
N GLU A 70 6.87 -4.70 -10.11
CA GLU A 70 6.53 -3.28 -10.27
C GLU A 70 7.33 -2.65 -11.42
N THR A 71 6.66 -1.77 -12.14
CA THR A 71 7.17 -1.00 -13.29
C THR A 71 6.53 0.38 -13.30
N GLU A 72 7.02 1.27 -14.16
CA GLU A 72 6.40 2.57 -14.39
C GLU A 72 4.93 2.46 -14.79
N GLU A 73 4.56 1.46 -15.60
CA GLU A 73 3.17 1.22 -16.00
C GLU A 73 2.27 0.86 -14.80
N THR A 74 2.76 0.00 -13.89
CA THR A 74 1.99 -0.34 -12.67
C THR A 74 1.89 0.82 -11.70
N LEU A 75 2.90 1.71 -11.69
CA LEU A 75 2.88 2.95 -10.96
C LEU A 75 1.80 3.90 -11.52
N GLU A 76 1.79 4.11 -12.86
CA GLU A 76 0.79 4.94 -13.54
C GLU A 76 -0.63 4.41 -13.30
N GLU A 77 -0.85 3.09 -13.36
CA GLU A 77 -2.12 2.47 -13.00
C GLU A 77 -2.53 2.79 -11.56
N THR A 78 -1.58 2.69 -10.63
CA THR A 78 -1.82 2.99 -9.21
C THR A 78 -2.18 4.46 -9.02
N ILE A 79 -1.42 5.39 -9.59
CA ILE A 79 -1.71 6.84 -9.52
C ILE A 79 -3.09 7.14 -10.08
N LYS A 80 -3.36 6.68 -11.31
CA LYS A 80 -4.63 6.91 -12.00
C LYS A 80 -5.82 6.41 -11.18
N ASN A 81 -5.77 5.18 -10.69
CA ASN A 81 -6.86 4.59 -9.94
C ASN A 81 -7.03 5.27 -8.57
N PHE A 82 -5.94 5.54 -7.87
CA PHE A 82 -5.96 6.19 -6.57
C PHE A 82 -6.55 7.60 -6.66
N SER A 83 -6.16 8.39 -7.66
CA SER A 83 -6.68 9.76 -7.86
C SER A 83 -8.21 9.79 -8.04
N THR A 84 -8.82 8.71 -8.55
CA THR A 84 -10.29 8.61 -8.66
C THR A 84 -11.03 8.52 -7.33
N LEU A 85 -10.30 8.32 -6.23
CA LEU A 85 -10.88 8.24 -4.89
C LEU A 85 -11.02 9.58 -4.20
N ILE A 86 -10.44 10.63 -4.76
CA ILE A 86 -10.48 11.98 -4.19
C ILE A 86 -11.72 12.69 -4.75
N PRO A 87 -12.81 12.83 -3.96
CA PRO A 87 -13.99 13.55 -4.42
C PRO A 87 -13.78 15.06 -4.32
N ASP A 88 -14.42 15.82 -5.22
CA ASP A 88 -14.36 17.29 -5.27
C ASP A 88 -14.90 17.98 -3.99
N ASP A 89 -15.69 17.26 -3.18
CA ASP A 89 -16.38 17.79 -2.00
C ASP A 89 -15.99 17.05 -0.69
N MET A 90 -14.73 16.68 -0.57
CA MET A 90 -14.24 15.92 0.58
C MET A 90 -14.31 16.75 1.87
N ASP A 91 -15.12 16.30 2.83
CA ASP A 91 -15.32 16.96 4.13
C ASP A 91 -14.23 16.69 5.17
N PHE A 92 -13.25 15.86 4.89
CA PHE A 92 -12.16 15.48 5.80
C PHE A 92 -10.80 15.49 5.10
N PRO A 93 -9.71 15.62 5.85
CA PRO A 93 -8.38 15.64 5.27
C PRO A 93 -8.12 14.40 4.42
N PHE A 94 -7.52 14.60 3.26
CA PHE A 94 -6.99 13.49 2.48
C PHE A 94 -5.70 13.00 3.15
N GLU A 95 -5.66 11.74 3.48
CA GLU A 95 -4.46 11.07 3.98
C GLU A 95 -4.18 9.83 3.16
N ASN A 96 -2.93 9.51 2.99
CA ASN A 96 -2.48 8.28 2.36
C ASN A 96 -1.27 7.73 3.12
N TYR A 97 -1.10 6.41 3.06
CA TYR A 97 0.11 5.73 3.49
C TYR A 97 0.78 5.09 2.28
N ILE A 98 1.93 5.64 1.90
CA ILE A 98 2.78 5.06 0.87
C ILE A 98 4.00 4.51 1.58
N ASN A 99 4.06 3.19 1.67
CA ASN A 99 5.11 2.48 2.38
C ASN A 99 6.03 1.76 1.40
N PHE A 100 7.25 1.52 1.82
CA PHE A 100 8.15 0.61 1.11
C PHE A 100 7.94 -0.82 1.59
N VAL A 101 8.13 -1.78 0.68
CA VAL A 101 7.98 -3.20 1.00
C VAL A 101 8.99 -3.65 2.05
N GLN A 102 8.52 -4.42 3.02
CA GLN A 102 9.36 -5.05 4.02
C GLN A 102 9.17 -6.56 4.00
N ALA A 103 10.27 -7.29 3.92
CA ALA A 103 10.27 -8.75 4.02
C ALA A 103 10.31 -9.17 5.48
N ILE A 104 9.13 -9.40 6.06
CA ILE A 104 8.99 -9.74 7.48
C ILE A 104 9.21 -11.25 7.67
N PRO A 105 9.99 -11.70 8.68
CA PRO A 105 10.17 -13.12 8.99
C PRO A 105 8.84 -13.88 9.08
N GLY A 106 8.79 -15.05 8.46
CA GLY A 106 7.58 -15.87 8.40
C GLY A 106 6.66 -15.57 7.21
N MET A 107 6.88 -14.49 6.48
CA MET A 107 6.14 -14.19 5.25
C MET A 107 6.83 -14.80 4.01
N PRO A 108 6.07 -15.18 2.94
CA PRO A 108 6.66 -15.72 1.72
C PRO A 108 7.76 -14.83 1.11
N LEU A 109 7.57 -13.51 1.17
CA LEU A 109 8.52 -12.52 0.64
C LEU A 109 9.87 -12.57 1.38
N TYR A 110 9.89 -12.91 2.68
CA TYR A 110 11.13 -13.10 3.43
C TYR A 110 11.97 -14.24 2.86
N GLY A 111 11.34 -15.39 2.62
CA GLY A 111 12.00 -16.52 1.98
C GLY A 111 12.45 -16.20 0.56
N TYR A 112 11.72 -15.38 -0.17
CA TYR A 112 12.11 -14.90 -1.49
C TYR A 112 13.34 -13.99 -1.43
N ALA A 113 13.35 -13.02 -0.51
CA ALA A 113 14.50 -12.14 -0.28
C ALA A 113 15.78 -12.91 0.07
N LYS A 114 15.68 -13.94 0.92
CA LYS A 114 16.81 -14.82 1.23
C LYS A 114 17.33 -15.56 -0.01
N ARG A 115 16.45 -16.09 -0.86
CA ARG A 115 16.85 -16.75 -2.11
C ARG A 115 17.55 -15.82 -3.09
N LEU A 116 17.18 -14.54 -3.12
CA LEU A 116 17.82 -13.51 -3.94
C LEU A 116 19.13 -12.98 -3.33
N GLY A 117 19.47 -13.37 -2.09
CA GLY A 117 20.63 -12.84 -1.38
C GLY A 117 20.47 -11.40 -0.88
N LEU A 118 19.26 -10.87 -0.89
CA LEU A 118 18.94 -9.54 -0.35
C LEU A 118 18.97 -9.51 1.19
N ILE A 119 18.76 -10.68 1.80
CA ILE A 119 18.97 -10.93 3.22
C ILE A 119 20.06 -11.97 3.33
N GLY A 120 21.05 -11.74 4.19
CA GLY A 120 22.16 -12.65 4.37
C GLY A 120 21.72 -14.02 4.89
N GLN A 121 22.63 -15.01 4.79
CA GLN A 121 22.34 -16.39 5.11
C GLN A 121 22.79 -16.79 6.51
N SER A 122 23.72 -16.01 7.12
CA SER A 122 24.15 -16.23 8.49
C SER A 122 23.16 -15.66 9.50
N ILE A 123 23.19 -16.15 10.73
CA ILE A 123 22.34 -15.66 11.82
C ILE A 123 22.61 -14.18 12.08
N GLU A 124 23.88 -13.78 12.08
CA GLU A 124 24.29 -12.39 12.34
C GLU A 124 23.78 -11.42 11.25
N GLU A 125 23.78 -11.87 9.99
CA GLU A 125 23.24 -11.07 8.88
C GLU A 125 21.71 -10.95 8.95
N GLU A 126 21.03 -12.05 9.34
CA GLU A 126 19.58 -12.04 9.58
C GLU A 126 19.20 -11.10 10.73
N GLU A 127 19.92 -11.20 11.86
CA GLU A 127 19.70 -10.32 13.02
C GLU A 127 19.87 -8.86 12.62
N LYS A 128 20.93 -8.52 11.92
CA LYS A 128 21.16 -7.18 11.42
C LYS A 128 20.05 -6.66 10.49
N TYR A 129 19.51 -7.54 9.64
CA TYR A 129 18.36 -7.19 8.80
C TYR A 129 17.11 -6.93 9.65
N ILE A 130 16.82 -7.80 10.63
CA ILE A 130 15.68 -7.70 11.52
C ILE A 130 15.76 -6.44 12.40
N GLU A 131 16.94 -6.11 12.89
CA GLU A 131 17.18 -4.86 13.62
C GLU A 131 16.88 -3.61 12.75
N GLY A 132 17.16 -3.70 11.44
CA GLY A 132 16.83 -2.63 10.48
C GLY A 132 15.32 -2.48 10.20
N LEU A 133 14.50 -3.51 10.48
CA LEU A 133 13.02 -3.44 10.36
C LEU A 133 12.35 -2.69 11.52
N TYR A 134 13.12 -2.07 12.40
CA TYR A 134 12.63 -1.38 13.59
C TYR A 134 11.75 -0.16 13.29
N ASP A 135 11.76 0.35 12.06
CA ASP A 135 10.88 1.44 11.68
C ASP A 135 9.43 0.93 11.48
N VAL A 136 8.61 1.26 12.46
CA VAL A 136 7.18 0.92 12.49
C VAL A 136 6.41 1.51 11.31
N ASN A 137 6.91 2.59 10.73
CA ASN A 137 6.18 3.36 9.71
C ASN A 137 6.51 2.96 8.27
N ALA A 138 7.54 2.16 8.03
CA ALA A 138 7.97 1.71 6.68
C ALA A 138 8.10 2.83 5.62
N ASN A 139 8.23 4.08 6.05
CA ASN A 139 8.34 5.26 5.17
C ASN A 139 9.79 5.70 4.99
N GLU A 140 10.71 5.13 5.77
CA GLU A 140 12.13 5.44 5.63
C GLU A 140 12.76 4.61 4.51
N ILE A 141 13.50 5.29 3.63
CA ILE A 141 14.15 4.69 2.47
C ILE A 141 15.24 3.67 2.89
N LYS A 142 15.85 3.83 4.06
CA LYS A 142 17.06 3.08 4.43
C LYS A 142 16.87 1.58 4.66
N PRO A 143 15.82 1.08 5.35
CA PRO A 143 15.72 -0.33 5.68
C PRO A 143 14.97 -1.18 4.65
N TYR A 144 14.32 -0.60 3.63
CA TYR A 144 13.54 -1.39 2.72
C TYR A 144 14.38 -2.18 1.70
N LEU A 145 13.86 -3.34 1.32
CA LEU A 145 14.40 -4.13 0.22
C LEU A 145 13.73 -3.71 -1.10
N ASN A 146 14.54 -3.65 -2.15
CA ASN A 146 14.04 -3.43 -3.49
C ASN A 146 13.95 -4.77 -4.23
N PHE A 147 12.75 -5.14 -4.67
CA PHE A 147 12.50 -6.35 -5.44
C PHE A 147 12.19 -6.06 -6.91
N THR A 148 12.34 -4.82 -7.34
CA THR A 148 12.14 -4.40 -8.72
C THR A 148 13.43 -4.48 -9.52
N ASP A 149 13.33 -4.29 -10.83
CA ASP A 149 14.48 -4.16 -11.75
C ASP A 149 15.03 -2.72 -11.81
N TYR A 150 14.54 -1.82 -10.97
CA TYR A 150 14.93 -0.41 -10.89
C TYR A 150 15.83 -0.15 -9.68
N GLU A 151 16.54 0.96 -9.68
CA GLU A 151 17.36 1.36 -8.53
C GLU A 151 16.49 1.85 -7.36
N LYS A 152 17.02 1.84 -6.14
CA LYS A 152 16.27 2.31 -4.95
C LYS A 152 15.86 3.77 -5.07
N GLU A 153 16.66 4.57 -5.72
CA GLU A 153 16.44 5.99 -5.97
C GLU A 153 15.21 6.20 -6.87
N ASP A 154 14.99 5.32 -7.85
CA ASP A 154 13.81 5.36 -8.72
C ASP A 154 12.54 5.07 -7.91
N ILE A 155 12.58 4.06 -7.03
CA ILE A 155 11.45 3.72 -6.18
C ILE A 155 11.14 4.85 -5.19
N ALA A 156 12.17 5.50 -4.65
CA ALA A 156 12.00 6.69 -3.81
C ALA A 156 11.38 7.87 -4.59
N TYR A 157 11.77 8.03 -5.85
CA TYR A 157 11.18 9.02 -6.75
C TYR A 157 9.70 8.68 -7.04
N TRP A 158 9.34 7.43 -7.25
CA TRP A 158 7.97 6.97 -7.44
C TRP A 158 7.09 7.29 -6.22
N TRP A 159 7.61 7.09 -5.01
CA TRP A 159 6.92 7.49 -3.78
C TRP A 159 6.53 8.98 -3.85
N PHE A 160 7.48 9.81 -4.25
CA PHE A 160 7.27 11.26 -4.36
C PHE A 160 6.28 11.60 -5.48
N CYS A 161 6.33 10.91 -6.63
CA CYS A 161 5.39 11.10 -7.73
C CYS A 161 3.96 10.80 -7.31
N ILE A 162 3.71 9.64 -6.67
CA ILE A 162 2.37 9.31 -6.16
C ILE A 162 1.87 10.41 -5.22
N TYR A 163 2.71 10.82 -4.27
CA TYR A 163 2.35 11.82 -3.28
C TYR A 163 1.96 13.17 -3.93
N LEU A 164 2.75 13.64 -4.89
CA LEU A 164 2.46 14.89 -5.61
C LEU A 164 1.19 14.81 -6.46
N GLU A 165 0.99 13.73 -7.20
CA GLU A 165 -0.18 13.54 -8.04
C GLU A 165 -1.47 13.46 -7.21
N LEU A 166 -1.41 12.82 -6.05
CA LEU A 166 -2.54 12.77 -5.13
C LEU A 166 -2.85 14.14 -4.51
N ILE A 167 -1.83 14.93 -4.15
CA ILE A 167 -2.03 16.31 -3.70
C ILE A 167 -2.62 17.15 -4.82
N ALA A 168 -2.10 17.04 -6.05
CA ALA A 168 -2.61 17.79 -7.19
C ALA A 168 -4.08 17.46 -7.50
N ALA A 169 -4.50 16.21 -7.28
CA ALA A 169 -5.90 15.81 -7.43
C ALA A 169 -6.80 16.30 -6.29
N TYR A 170 -6.23 16.63 -5.12
CA TYR A 170 -6.96 17.14 -3.96
C TYR A 170 -7.18 18.65 -3.98
N ILE A 171 -6.31 19.43 -4.65
CA ILE A 171 -6.39 20.90 -4.75
C ILE A 171 -7.31 21.33 -5.88
#